data_dd30d317965ffec0f36c25f84506125b
#
_entry.id   dd30d317965ffec0f36c25f84506125b
#
_cell.length_a   1.000
_cell.length_b   1.000
_cell.length_c   1.000
_cell.angle_alpha   90.00
_cell.angle_beta   90.00
_cell.angle_gamma   90.00
#
_symmetry.space_group_name_H-M   'P 1'
#
loop_
_entity.id
_entity.type
_entity.pdbx_description
1 polymer ?
#
loop_
_entity_poly.entity_id
_entity_poly.type
_entity_poly.pdbx_seq_one_letter_code
_entity_poly.pdbx_strand_id
1 'polypeptide(L)'
;VVLEEKIGTVRVGVVLKNGSSFAEFDIPKKPVPLDTQIDPELASAALGLVPSEMGFENHKPSRWSAGVDYDFVPVRTIDALKRCRLDRRVFDKAFPSKSAYVYTRETLSNENDFQARMFAPGQGIEEDPATGSAVAAFAGVVKQFDQPPGGIHRYRIEQGHIMGRPSIVALEIDVQGDIHAVRIGGDSVIVAEGTIDV
;
A
#
# COMPACT_ATOMS: atom_id res chain seq x y z
N VAL A 1 -6.98 -4.07 -21.97
CA VAL A 1 -6.13 -5.26 -22.01
C VAL A 1 -6.73 -6.31 -21.09
N VAL A 2 -6.61 -7.59 -21.46
CA VAL A 2 -7.05 -8.73 -20.64
C VAL A 2 -5.82 -9.59 -20.39
N LEU A 3 -5.52 -9.85 -19.13
CA LEU A 3 -4.43 -10.73 -18.71
C LEU A 3 -5.03 -12.04 -18.18
N GLU A 4 -4.49 -13.16 -18.61
CA GLU A 4 -4.83 -14.48 -18.07
C GLU A 4 -3.79 -14.85 -17.00
N GLU A 5 -4.25 -14.90 -15.76
CA GLU A 5 -3.43 -15.18 -14.59
C GLU A 5 -3.87 -16.49 -13.93
N LYS A 6 -3.02 -17.10 -13.10
CA LYS A 6 -3.42 -18.31 -12.34
C LYS A 6 -4.64 -18.10 -11.45
N ILE A 7 -4.91 -16.86 -11.07
CA ILE A 7 -6.07 -16.48 -10.25
C ILE A 7 -7.34 -16.25 -11.10
N GLY A 8 -7.22 -16.23 -12.41
CA GLY A 8 -8.29 -15.95 -13.37
C GLY A 8 -7.95 -14.75 -14.27
N THR A 9 -8.96 -14.29 -14.98
CA THR A 9 -8.84 -13.18 -15.92
C THR A 9 -8.83 -11.84 -15.19
N VAL A 10 -7.79 -11.03 -15.43
CA VAL A 10 -7.67 -9.65 -14.91
C VAL A 10 -7.86 -8.67 -16.07
N ARG A 11 -8.85 -7.79 -15.95
CA ARG A 11 -9.11 -6.72 -16.94
C ARG A 11 -8.34 -5.48 -16.52
N VAL A 12 -7.56 -4.94 -17.45
CA VAL A 12 -6.76 -3.72 -17.26
C VAL A 12 -7.25 -2.66 -18.22
N GLY A 13 -7.74 -1.55 -17.68
CA GLY A 13 -8.00 -0.31 -18.41
C GLY A 13 -6.67 0.42 -18.64
N VAL A 14 -6.42 0.89 -19.86
CA VAL A 14 -5.21 1.65 -20.19
C VAL A 14 -5.61 2.92 -20.91
N VAL A 15 -5.13 4.06 -20.42
CA VAL A 15 -5.24 5.36 -21.07
C VAL A 15 -3.86 5.81 -21.51
N LEU A 16 -3.66 5.91 -22.82
CA LEU A 16 -2.40 6.38 -23.40
C LEU A 16 -2.38 7.92 -23.38
N LYS A 17 -1.28 8.47 -22.89
CA LYS A 17 -1.00 9.91 -22.85
C LYS A 17 0.33 10.17 -23.57
N ASN A 18 0.57 11.39 -23.98
CA ASN A 18 1.88 11.77 -24.57
C ASN A 18 2.97 11.65 -23.50
N GLY A 19 3.89 10.68 -23.66
CA GLY A 19 5.04 10.45 -22.77
C GLY A 19 4.75 9.67 -21.49
N SER A 20 3.49 9.29 -21.23
CA SER A 20 3.11 8.44 -20.10
C SER A 20 1.87 7.61 -20.43
N SER A 21 1.54 6.66 -19.59
CA SER A 21 0.29 5.89 -19.69
C SER A 21 -0.27 5.69 -18.29
N PHE A 22 -1.58 5.82 -18.14
CA PHE A 22 -2.27 5.43 -16.92
C PHE A 22 -2.89 4.05 -17.14
N ALA A 23 -2.68 3.13 -16.19
CA ALA A 23 -3.31 1.83 -16.19
C ALA A 23 -4.00 1.58 -14.86
N GLU A 24 -5.17 0.93 -14.91
CA GLU A 24 -5.92 0.51 -13.73
C GLU A 24 -6.55 -0.87 -13.94
N PHE A 25 -6.74 -1.61 -12.86
CA PHE A 25 -7.37 -2.92 -12.91
C PHE A 25 -8.17 -3.22 -11.65
N ASP A 26 -9.20 -4.05 -11.80
CA ASP A 26 -9.96 -4.59 -10.68
C ASP A 26 -9.15 -5.69 -9.99
N ILE A 27 -9.01 -5.60 -8.66
CA ILE A 27 -8.29 -6.63 -7.93
C ILE A 27 -9.07 -7.95 -7.92
N PRO A 28 -8.40 -9.10 -8.11
CA PRO A 28 -9.08 -10.40 -8.22
C PRO A 28 -9.57 -10.95 -6.88
N LYS A 29 -9.03 -10.47 -5.75
CA LYS A 29 -9.42 -10.87 -4.40
C LYS A 29 -9.70 -9.66 -3.54
N LYS A 30 -10.87 -9.64 -2.90
CA LYS A 30 -11.21 -8.59 -1.93
C LYS A 30 -10.28 -8.65 -0.71
N PRO A 31 -9.97 -7.49 -0.09
CA PRO A 31 -9.20 -7.48 1.13
C PRO A 31 -9.96 -8.14 2.28
N VAL A 32 -9.27 -8.98 3.02
CA VAL A 32 -9.77 -9.63 4.24
C VAL A 32 -8.83 -9.34 5.41
N PRO A 33 -9.37 -9.11 6.63
CA PRO A 33 -8.53 -8.95 7.81
C PRO A 33 -7.87 -10.28 8.19
N LEU A 34 -6.69 -10.20 8.81
CA LEU A 34 -5.98 -11.34 9.37
C LEU A 34 -6.02 -11.28 10.90
N ASP A 35 -6.24 -12.42 11.56
CA ASP A 35 -6.52 -12.51 12.99
C ASP A 35 -5.35 -12.16 13.92
N THR A 36 -4.11 -12.31 13.43
CA THR A 36 -2.93 -12.03 14.24
C THR A 36 -2.75 -10.53 14.44
N GLN A 37 -2.69 -10.07 15.67
CA GLN A 37 -2.45 -8.67 15.99
C GLN A 37 -0.97 -8.31 15.91
N ILE A 38 -0.69 -7.06 15.56
CA ILE A 38 0.64 -6.46 15.61
C ILE A 38 0.81 -5.84 17.00
N ASP A 39 1.88 -6.19 17.69
CA ASP A 39 2.29 -5.55 18.94
C ASP A 39 2.87 -4.16 18.63
N PRO A 40 2.25 -3.05 19.10
CA PRO A 40 2.71 -1.69 18.80
C PRO A 40 4.10 -1.38 19.35
N GLU A 41 4.48 -1.94 20.50
CA GLU A 41 5.81 -1.72 21.09
C GLU A 41 6.88 -2.38 20.23
N LEU A 42 6.63 -3.62 19.83
CA LEU A 42 7.54 -4.37 18.98
C LEU A 42 7.63 -3.75 17.57
N ALA A 43 6.49 -3.31 17.02
CA ALA A 43 6.45 -2.64 15.72
C ALA A 43 7.19 -1.30 15.72
N SER A 44 7.02 -0.49 16.78
CA SER A 44 7.75 0.78 16.90
C SER A 44 9.26 0.55 17.02
N ALA A 45 9.69 -0.42 17.82
CA ALA A 45 11.09 -0.79 17.94
C ALA A 45 11.69 -1.28 16.61
N ALA A 46 10.93 -2.09 15.85
CA ALA A 46 11.35 -2.60 14.54
C ALA A 46 11.52 -1.50 13.47
N LEU A 47 10.82 -0.37 13.64
CA LEU A 47 10.84 0.79 12.74
C LEU A 47 11.70 1.96 13.27
N GLY A 48 12.33 1.81 14.45
CA GLY A 48 13.14 2.87 15.07
C GLY A 48 12.30 4.06 15.53
N LEU A 49 11.05 3.83 15.91
CA LEU A 49 10.11 4.81 16.43
C LEU A 49 9.83 4.58 17.91
N VAL A 50 9.09 5.49 18.53
CA VAL A 50 8.53 5.27 19.87
C VAL A 50 7.03 4.96 19.77
N PRO A 51 6.44 4.20 20.72
CA PRO A 51 5.03 3.80 20.65
C PRO A 51 4.04 4.97 20.50
N SER A 52 4.35 6.15 21.04
CA SER A 52 3.50 7.35 20.95
C SER A 52 3.45 7.96 19.54
N GLU A 53 4.32 7.54 18.62
CA GLU A 53 4.31 7.96 17.22
C GLU A 53 3.45 7.05 16.34
N MET A 54 2.99 5.92 16.90
CA MET A 54 2.10 4.98 16.22
C MET A 54 0.64 5.44 16.30
N GLY A 55 -0.08 5.28 15.20
CA GLY A 55 -1.49 5.60 15.11
C GLY A 55 -1.79 7.08 14.89
N PHE A 56 -2.92 7.34 14.27
CA PHE A 56 -3.55 8.65 14.13
C PHE A 56 -5.07 8.46 14.05
N GLU A 57 -5.85 9.44 14.49
CA GLU A 57 -7.31 9.31 14.56
C GLU A 57 -7.72 8.00 15.27
N ASN A 58 -8.45 7.11 14.58
CA ASN A 58 -8.78 5.76 15.03
C ASN A 58 -7.93 4.66 14.37
N HIS A 59 -6.99 5.02 13.48
CA HIS A 59 -6.09 4.09 12.82
C HIS A 59 -5.08 3.49 13.80
N LYS A 60 -4.96 2.18 13.79
CA LYS A 60 -4.03 1.38 14.59
C LYS A 60 -3.37 0.30 13.73
N PRO A 61 -2.25 -0.28 14.16
CA PRO A 61 -1.64 -1.40 13.45
C PRO A 61 -2.65 -2.50 13.18
N SER A 62 -2.66 -3.00 11.94
CA SER A 62 -3.60 -4.02 11.49
C SER A 62 -2.98 -4.86 10.38
N ARG A 63 -3.59 -6.02 10.10
CA ARG A 63 -3.10 -6.96 9.11
C ARG A 63 -4.21 -7.30 8.13
N TRP A 64 -3.87 -7.27 6.85
CA TRP A 64 -4.83 -7.51 5.76
C TRP A 64 -4.19 -8.29 4.62
N SER A 65 -5.02 -9.03 3.88
CA SER A 65 -4.63 -9.77 2.70
C SER A 65 -5.62 -9.51 1.55
N ALA A 66 -5.09 -9.21 0.37
CA ALA A 66 -5.82 -9.25 -0.89
C ALA A 66 -5.18 -10.26 -1.87
N GLY A 67 -4.67 -11.37 -1.30
CA GLY A 67 -3.91 -12.40 -2.00
C GLY A 67 -2.45 -12.47 -1.55
N VAL A 68 -1.90 -11.35 -1.08
CA VAL A 68 -0.62 -11.25 -0.38
C VAL A 68 -0.89 -10.57 0.96
N ASP A 69 -0.27 -11.10 2.03
CA ASP A 69 -0.44 -10.60 3.39
C ASP A 69 0.46 -9.40 3.65
N TYR A 70 -0.11 -8.37 4.27
CA TYR A 70 0.60 -7.15 4.65
C TYR A 70 0.30 -6.73 6.08
N ASP A 71 1.33 -6.19 6.72
CA ASP A 71 1.26 -5.59 8.04
C ASP A 71 1.23 -4.05 7.88
N PHE A 72 0.11 -3.44 8.24
CA PHE A 72 -0.15 -2.00 8.08
C PHE A 72 0.13 -1.27 9.39
N VAL A 73 0.97 -0.25 9.31
CA VAL A 73 1.43 0.51 10.47
C VAL A 73 1.15 2.00 10.27
N PRO A 74 0.08 2.53 10.86
CA PRO A 74 -0.16 3.96 10.84
C PRO A 74 0.85 4.69 11.72
N VAL A 75 1.40 5.80 11.24
CA VAL A 75 2.25 6.70 12.01
C VAL A 75 1.68 8.11 11.99
N ARG A 76 1.90 8.84 13.09
CA ARG A 76 1.21 10.09 13.38
C ARG A 76 1.53 11.20 12.39
N THR A 77 2.77 11.27 11.92
CA THR A 77 3.27 12.38 11.10
C THR A 77 4.16 11.90 9.96
N ILE A 78 4.28 12.75 8.93
CA ILE A 78 5.24 12.54 7.84
C ILE A 78 6.69 12.53 8.35
N ASP A 79 7.00 13.24 9.44
CA ASP A 79 8.31 13.22 10.06
C ASP A 79 8.62 11.86 10.68
N ALA A 80 7.68 11.27 11.42
CA ALA A 80 7.82 9.90 11.91
C ALA A 80 8.02 8.91 10.75
N LEU A 81 7.23 9.04 9.67
CA LEU A 81 7.38 8.21 8.47
C LEU A 81 8.79 8.35 7.85
N LYS A 82 9.32 9.58 7.75
CA LYS A 82 10.67 9.85 7.22
C LYS A 82 11.78 9.23 8.08
N ARG A 83 11.59 9.22 9.40
CA ARG A 83 12.57 8.68 10.34
C ARG A 83 12.56 7.16 10.44
N CYS A 84 11.56 6.47 9.93
CA CYS A 84 11.52 5.00 9.95
C CYS A 84 12.85 4.41 9.44
N ARG A 85 13.42 3.50 10.25
CA ARG A 85 14.61 2.72 9.94
C ARG A 85 14.39 1.28 10.39
N LEU A 86 14.77 0.33 9.55
CA LEU A 86 14.59 -1.09 9.86
C LEU A 86 15.60 -1.57 10.91
N ASP A 87 15.11 -2.12 12.02
CA ASP A 87 15.91 -3.00 12.85
C ASP A 87 15.59 -4.47 12.48
N ARG A 88 16.46 -5.05 11.64
CA ARG A 88 16.30 -6.42 11.14
C ARG A 88 16.28 -7.49 12.24
N ARG A 89 16.82 -7.20 13.43
CA ARG A 89 16.87 -8.16 14.55
C ARG A 89 15.50 -8.44 15.14
N VAL A 90 14.59 -7.46 15.06
CA VAL A 90 13.23 -7.56 15.60
C VAL A 90 12.15 -7.51 14.54
N PHE A 91 12.47 -7.14 13.30
CA PHE A 91 11.49 -6.92 12.21
C PHE A 91 10.62 -8.16 11.95
N ASP A 92 11.22 -9.33 11.79
CA ASP A 92 10.48 -10.58 11.50
C ASP A 92 9.59 -11.03 12.67
N LYS A 93 9.88 -10.58 13.90
CA LYS A 93 9.04 -10.83 15.07
C LYS A 93 7.89 -9.85 15.17
N ALA A 94 8.13 -8.59 14.78
CA ALA A 94 7.14 -7.54 14.80
C ALA A 94 6.10 -7.71 13.67
N PHE A 95 6.55 -8.19 12.51
CA PHE A 95 5.75 -8.25 11.29
C PHE A 95 5.67 -9.69 10.74
N PRO A 96 4.60 -10.42 11.07
CA PRO A 96 4.42 -11.82 10.63
C PRO A 96 4.39 -12.00 9.10
N SER A 97 3.96 -10.98 8.33
CA SER A 97 4.04 -11.00 6.86
C SER A 97 5.47 -10.78 6.33
N LYS A 98 6.43 -10.46 7.22
CA LYS A 98 7.81 -10.07 6.90
C LYS A 98 7.89 -8.84 5.99
N SER A 99 6.85 -8.02 6.05
CA SER A 99 6.73 -6.75 5.36
C SER A 99 5.97 -5.76 6.23
N ALA A 100 6.22 -4.46 6.07
CA ALA A 100 5.51 -3.41 6.79
C ALA A 100 5.17 -2.28 5.83
N TYR A 101 3.87 -2.02 5.67
CA TYR A 101 3.34 -0.86 4.97
C TYR A 101 3.08 0.25 5.98
N VAL A 102 4.05 1.14 6.13
CA VAL A 102 3.99 2.25 7.09
C VAL A 102 3.37 3.45 6.39
N TYR A 103 2.33 4.06 6.99
CA TYR A 103 1.57 5.12 6.34
C TYR A 103 1.11 6.20 7.29
N THR A 104 0.84 7.39 6.74
CA THR A 104 0.29 8.55 7.45
C THR A 104 -0.74 9.28 6.60
N ARG A 105 -1.59 10.09 7.24
CA ARG A 105 -2.54 11.00 6.57
C ARG A 105 -1.84 12.27 6.06
N GLU A 106 -0.69 12.61 6.61
CA GLU A 106 0.09 13.75 6.13
C GLU A 106 0.75 13.43 4.78
N THR A 107 0.60 14.33 3.82
CA THR A 107 1.07 14.18 2.44
C THR A 107 1.96 15.33 2.01
N LEU A 108 2.73 15.15 0.95
CA LEU A 108 3.53 16.21 0.34
C LEU A 108 2.69 17.14 -0.54
N SER A 109 1.60 16.61 -1.11
CA SER A 109 0.65 17.38 -1.93
C SER A 109 -0.76 17.27 -1.34
N ASN A 110 -1.46 18.40 -1.24
CA ASN A 110 -2.85 18.46 -0.79
C ASN A 110 -3.85 17.71 -1.70
N GLU A 111 -3.39 17.24 -2.87
CA GLU A 111 -4.19 16.42 -3.79
C GLU A 111 -4.15 14.94 -3.44
N ASN A 112 -3.33 14.54 -2.47
CA ASN A 112 -3.15 13.15 -2.08
C ASN A 112 -3.71 12.91 -0.68
N ASP A 113 -4.08 11.67 -0.39
CA ASP A 113 -4.81 11.29 0.83
C ASP A 113 -3.92 10.63 1.88
N PHE A 114 -2.88 9.92 1.43
CA PHE A 114 -1.94 9.22 2.30
C PHE A 114 -0.52 9.30 1.73
N GLN A 115 0.45 9.25 2.62
CA GLN A 115 1.83 8.95 2.26
C GLN A 115 2.27 7.66 2.92
N ALA A 116 3.01 6.82 2.17
CA ALA A 116 3.42 5.52 2.63
C ALA A 116 4.88 5.19 2.29
N ARG A 117 5.42 4.24 3.06
CA ARG A 117 6.67 3.51 2.77
C ARG A 117 6.41 2.02 2.89
N MET A 118 6.98 1.24 1.99
CA MET A 118 6.86 -0.21 2.01
C MET A 118 8.22 -0.85 2.27
N PHE A 119 8.31 -1.59 3.35
CA PHE A 119 9.50 -2.34 3.74
C PHE A 119 9.23 -3.85 3.61
N ALA A 120 10.05 -4.57 2.87
CA ALA A 120 9.91 -6.01 2.64
C ALA A 120 11.24 -6.77 2.70
N PRO A 121 12.03 -6.63 3.79
CA PRO A 121 13.34 -7.26 3.89
C PRO A 121 13.27 -8.79 3.83
N GLY A 122 12.17 -9.39 4.28
CA GLY A 122 11.94 -10.84 4.17
C GLY A 122 11.75 -11.34 2.73
N GLN A 123 11.48 -10.43 1.79
CA GLN A 123 11.38 -10.71 0.34
C GLN A 123 12.65 -10.28 -0.43
N GLY A 124 13.71 -9.86 0.27
CA GLY A 124 14.93 -9.36 -0.32
C GLY A 124 14.87 -7.92 -0.82
N ILE A 125 13.78 -7.21 -0.52
CA ILE A 125 13.56 -5.80 -0.91
C ILE A 125 13.58 -4.95 0.37
N GLU A 126 14.58 -4.08 0.50
CA GLU A 126 14.68 -3.25 1.69
C GLU A 126 13.54 -2.24 1.77
N GLU A 127 13.29 -1.52 0.68
CA GLU A 127 12.15 -0.62 0.50
C GLU A 127 11.68 -0.65 -0.95
N ASP A 128 10.36 -0.73 -1.17
CA ASP A 128 9.75 -0.75 -2.50
C ASP A 128 9.10 0.62 -2.83
N PRO A 129 9.35 1.20 -4.03
CA PRO A 129 8.85 2.53 -4.39
C PRO A 129 7.36 2.58 -4.73
N ALA A 130 6.74 1.46 -5.14
CA ALA A 130 5.34 1.43 -5.57
C ALA A 130 4.74 0.02 -5.43
N THR A 131 3.93 -0.19 -4.39
CA THR A 131 3.43 -1.52 -4.03
C THR A 131 1.92 -1.62 -4.24
N GLY A 132 1.49 -1.85 -5.46
CA GLY A 132 0.06 -1.96 -5.81
C GLY A 132 -0.66 -3.06 -5.03
N SER A 133 -0.03 -4.21 -4.79
CA SER A 133 -0.63 -5.30 -4.02
C SER A 133 -0.85 -4.96 -2.54
N ALA A 134 0.01 -4.12 -1.94
CA ALA A 134 -0.24 -3.59 -0.60
C ALA A 134 -1.40 -2.59 -0.60
N VAL A 135 -1.49 -1.71 -1.63
CA VAL A 135 -2.62 -0.77 -1.76
C VAL A 135 -3.94 -1.51 -1.99
N ALA A 136 -3.92 -2.68 -2.65
CA ALA A 136 -5.09 -3.55 -2.73
C ALA A 136 -5.61 -3.97 -1.35
N ALA A 137 -4.73 -4.44 -0.49
CA ALA A 137 -5.07 -4.82 0.89
C ALA A 137 -5.39 -3.59 1.76
N PHE A 138 -4.77 -2.42 1.48
CA PHE A 138 -5.03 -1.16 2.17
C PHE A 138 -6.47 -0.67 2.04
N ALA A 139 -7.20 -1.07 0.99
CA ALA A 139 -8.63 -0.81 0.88
C ALA A 139 -9.41 -1.34 2.09
N GLY A 140 -8.98 -2.47 2.67
CA GLY A 140 -9.54 -3.01 3.91
C GLY A 140 -9.26 -2.12 5.12
N VAL A 141 -8.05 -1.57 5.21
CA VAL A 141 -7.67 -0.60 6.24
C VAL A 141 -8.56 0.64 6.18
N VAL A 142 -8.71 1.23 4.99
CA VAL A 142 -9.59 2.40 4.75
C VAL A 142 -11.03 2.06 5.13
N LYS A 143 -11.55 0.90 4.69
CA LYS A 143 -12.91 0.50 5.03
C LYS A 143 -13.12 0.34 6.53
N GLN A 144 -12.14 -0.22 7.24
CA GLN A 144 -12.24 -0.46 8.69
C GLN A 144 -12.18 0.83 9.51
N PHE A 145 -11.26 1.74 9.18
CA PHE A 145 -10.96 2.89 10.02
C PHE A 145 -11.63 4.18 9.56
N ASP A 146 -11.69 4.44 8.24
CA ASP A 146 -12.36 5.63 7.70
C ASP A 146 -13.87 5.44 7.53
N GLN A 147 -14.33 4.18 7.40
CA GLN A 147 -15.74 3.83 7.26
C GLN A 147 -16.47 4.64 6.18
N PRO A 148 -15.94 4.73 4.95
CA PRO A 148 -16.57 5.51 3.90
C PRO A 148 -18.02 5.03 3.68
N PRO A 149 -18.99 5.95 3.46
CA PRO A 149 -20.37 5.62 3.18
C PRO A 149 -20.51 4.82 1.87
N GLY A 150 -21.73 4.36 1.56
CA GLY A 150 -22.00 3.69 0.28
C GLY A 150 -21.66 4.58 -0.92
N GLY A 151 -21.07 3.98 -1.96
CA GLY A 151 -20.64 4.66 -3.18
C GLY A 151 -19.18 4.42 -3.54
N ILE A 152 -18.71 5.15 -4.55
CA ILE A 152 -17.34 5.05 -5.06
C ILE A 152 -16.46 6.10 -4.40
N HIS A 153 -15.37 5.65 -3.79
CA HIS A 153 -14.38 6.49 -3.12
C HIS A 153 -13.02 6.33 -3.78
N ARG A 154 -12.33 7.46 -4.01
CA ARG A 154 -11.03 7.50 -4.67
C ARG A 154 -10.00 8.08 -3.72
N TYR A 155 -8.84 7.43 -3.66
CA TYR A 155 -7.70 7.83 -2.83
C TYR A 155 -6.44 7.84 -3.68
N ARG A 156 -5.53 8.75 -3.36
CA ARG A 156 -4.22 8.87 -3.97
C ARG A 156 -3.16 8.67 -2.89
N ILE A 157 -2.34 7.66 -3.06
CA ILE A 157 -1.31 7.29 -2.08
C ILE A 157 0.07 7.64 -2.64
N GLU A 158 0.78 8.52 -1.95
CA GLU A 158 2.19 8.82 -2.22
C GLU A 158 3.06 7.68 -1.70
N GLN A 159 3.98 7.16 -2.50
CA GLN A 159 4.98 6.18 -2.08
C GLN A 159 6.31 6.47 -2.76
N GLY A 160 7.43 6.01 -2.19
CA GLY A 160 8.76 6.08 -2.81
C GLY A 160 9.45 7.45 -2.75
N HIS A 161 8.79 8.50 -2.25
CA HIS A 161 9.37 9.85 -2.19
C HIS A 161 10.66 9.92 -1.36
N ILE A 162 10.69 9.24 -0.21
CA ILE A 162 11.83 9.27 0.73
C ILE A 162 13.05 8.55 0.16
N MET A 163 12.84 7.54 -0.67
CA MET A 163 13.91 6.82 -1.37
C MET A 163 14.30 7.43 -2.73
N GLY A 164 13.72 8.59 -3.08
CA GLY A 164 14.03 9.30 -4.34
C GLY A 164 13.37 8.70 -5.60
N ARG A 165 12.35 7.85 -5.43
CA ARG A 165 11.58 7.23 -6.53
C ARG A 165 10.07 7.50 -6.35
N PRO A 166 9.63 8.77 -6.48
CA PRO A 166 8.24 9.15 -6.20
C PRO A 166 7.27 8.43 -7.12
N SER A 167 6.20 7.92 -6.51
CA SER A 167 5.11 7.23 -7.18
C SER A 167 3.78 7.65 -6.57
N ILE A 168 2.71 7.66 -7.36
CA ILE A 168 1.34 7.81 -6.91
C ILE A 168 0.58 6.54 -7.29
N VAL A 169 0.01 5.88 -6.29
CA VAL A 169 -0.88 4.75 -6.50
C VAL A 169 -2.32 5.22 -6.30
N ALA A 170 -3.14 5.07 -7.35
CA ALA A 170 -4.56 5.35 -7.29
C ALA A 170 -5.30 4.13 -6.71
N LEU A 171 -6.19 4.39 -5.76
CA LEU A 171 -7.07 3.39 -5.15
C LEU A 171 -8.52 3.84 -5.32
N GLU A 172 -9.35 2.99 -5.90
CA GLU A 172 -10.81 3.19 -5.94
C GLU A 172 -11.48 2.06 -5.16
N ILE A 173 -12.41 2.41 -4.28
CA ILE A 173 -13.18 1.46 -3.48
C ILE A 173 -14.67 1.71 -3.76
N ASP A 174 -15.38 0.71 -4.26
CA ASP A 174 -16.84 0.69 -4.32
C ASP A 174 -17.39 0.04 -3.06
N VAL A 175 -18.18 0.79 -2.30
CA VAL A 175 -18.79 0.36 -1.03
C VAL A 175 -20.30 0.16 -1.22
N GLN A 176 -20.77 -1.06 -0.96
CA GLN A 176 -22.19 -1.43 -0.97
C GLN A 176 -22.51 -2.19 0.33
N GLY A 177 -22.53 -1.45 1.45
CA GLY A 177 -22.51 -2.01 2.80
C GLY A 177 -21.11 -2.44 3.21
N ASP A 178 -20.54 -3.40 2.49
CA ASP A 178 -19.12 -3.78 2.56
C ASP A 178 -18.39 -3.42 1.27
N ILE A 179 -17.11 -3.77 1.14
CA ILE A 179 -16.35 -3.60 -0.10
C ILE A 179 -16.98 -4.47 -1.19
N HIS A 180 -17.52 -3.83 -2.22
CA HIS A 180 -18.05 -4.49 -3.41
C HIS A 180 -16.95 -4.76 -4.43
N ALA A 181 -16.17 -3.74 -4.78
CA ALA A 181 -15.04 -3.82 -5.69
C ALA A 181 -13.91 -2.89 -5.24
N VAL A 182 -12.68 -3.23 -5.65
CA VAL A 182 -11.50 -2.39 -5.48
C VAL A 182 -10.76 -2.35 -6.80
N ARG A 183 -10.30 -1.16 -7.18
CA ARG A 183 -9.48 -0.91 -8.36
C ARG A 183 -8.21 -0.19 -7.97
N ILE A 184 -7.11 -0.59 -8.60
CA ILE A 184 -5.80 0.01 -8.40
C ILE A 184 -5.28 0.49 -9.73
N GLY A 185 -4.64 1.65 -9.72
CA GLY A 185 -4.03 2.23 -10.91
C GLY A 185 -2.81 3.09 -10.61
N GLY A 186 -2.13 3.48 -11.68
CA GLY A 186 -0.99 4.38 -11.62
C GLY A 186 -0.51 4.78 -13.01
N ASP A 187 0.24 5.87 -13.04
CA ASP A 187 0.94 6.30 -14.24
C ASP A 187 2.25 5.53 -14.42
N SER A 188 2.61 5.26 -15.65
CA SER A 188 3.87 4.61 -16.03
C SER A 188 4.52 5.31 -17.21
N VAL A 189 5.85 5.22 -17.29
CA VAL A 189 6.65 5.73 -18.40
C VAL A 189 7.56 4.64 -18.94
N ILE A 190 7.84 4.67 -20.24
CA ILE A 190 8.81 3.76 -20.86
C ILE A 190 10.21 4.28 -20.50
N VAL A 191 11.01 3.45 -19.85
CA VAL A 191 12.38 3.79 -19.42
C VAL A 191 13.45 3.05 -20.23
N ALA A 192 13.09 1.95 -20.91
CA ALA A 192 13.98 1.18 -21.75
C ALA A 192 13.19 0.38 -22.80
N GLU A 193 13.81 0.13 -23.93
CA GLU A 193 13.31 -0.73 -25.00
C GLU A 193 14.45 -1.60 -25.51
N GLY A 194 14.17 -2.86 -25.85
CA GLY A 194 15.18 -3.80 -26.36
C GLY A 194 14.55 -4.99 -27.08
N THR A 195 15.37 -5.76 -27.79
CA THR A 195 14.96 -6.97 -28.49
C THR A 195 15.68 -8.18 -27.90
N ILE A 196 14.96 -9.28 -27.75
CA ILE A 196 15.50 -10.57 -27.33
C ILE A 196 15.25 -11.56 -28.47
N ASP A 197 16.33 -12.18 -28.96
CA ASP A 197 16.23 -13.30 -29.89
C ASP A 197 15.98 -14.58 -29.07
N VAL A 198 14.93 -15.33 -29.41
CA VAL A 198 14.51 -16.60 -28.78
C VAL A 198 14.56 -17.74 -29.77
#